data_f83e030e7bc4d7c6cc9abd7730fac3fe
#
_entry.id   f83e030e7bc4d7c6cc9abd7730fac3fe
#
_cell.length_a   1.000
_cell.length_b   1.000
_cell.length_c   1.000
_cell.angle_alpha   90.00
_cell.angle_beta   90.00
_cell.angle_gamma   90.00
#
_symmetry.space_group_name_H-M   'P 1'
#
loop_
_entity.id
_entity.type
_entity.pdbx_description
1 polymer ?
#
loop_
_entity_poly.entity_id
_entity_poly.type
_entity_poly.pdbx_seq_one_letter_code
_entity_poly.pdbx_strand_id
1 'polypeptide(L)'
;SGEGILWCVRRTIEDLKIVVPENFRLESFIGPPLADSFYRLGLDDEKVKFGVKTYKSYYDTKGKYMNKAYDGIKELLERLREKGYKLGVATSKYELFARQIIDNIGLLQYFDFVSGATANAERQKKIDVLNYGIKNLGATPENSALIGDTKFDAEGARLCGCGFVGVLYGYG
;
A
#
# COMPACT_ATOMS: atom_id res chain seq x y z
N SER A 1 0.67 -2.89 7.59
CA SER A 1 -0.53 -2.02 7.41
C SER A 1 -1.85 -2.76 7.52
N GLY A 2 -1.86 -4.09 7.47
CA GLY A 2 -3.09 -4.89 7.57
C GLY A 2 -3.89 -4.64 8.85
N GLU A 3 -3.22 -4.54 9.98
CA GLU A 3 -3.85 -4.29 11.28
C GLU A 3 -4.67 -2.99 11.28
N GLY A 4 -4.09 -1.90 10.77
CA GLY A 4 -4.79 -0.60 10.68
C GLY A 4 -5.98 -0.64 9.72
N ILE A 5 -5.85 -1.35 8.57
CA ILE A 5 -6.95 -1.55 7.64
C ILE A 5 -8.09 -2.31 8.33
N LEU A 6 -7.80 -3.45 8.96
CA LEU A 6 -8.81 -4.27 9.62
C LEU A 6 -9.46 -3.55 10.81
N TRP A 7 -8.70 -2.77 11.56
CA TRP A 7 -9.25 -1.95 12.62
C TRP A 7 -10.27 -0.94 12.07
N CYS A 8 -9.93 -0.21 10.99
CA CYS A 8 -10.85 0.73 10.34
C CYS A 8 -12.08 0.05 9.77
N VAL A 9 -11.93 -1.12 9.14
CA VAL A 9 -13.05 -1.91 8.61
C VAL A 9 -14.02 -2.31 9.72
N ARG A 10 -13.50 -2.86 10.84
CA ARG A 10 -14.34 -3.26 11.98
C ARG A 10 -15.10 -2.08 12.56
N ARG A 11 -14.44 -0.92 12.76
CA ARG A 11 -15.10 0.29 13.25
C ARG A 11 -16.19 0.77 12.28
N THR A 12 -15.92 0.75 10.98
CA THR A 12 -16.90 1.12 9.97
C THR A 12 -18.12 0.20 9.99
N ILE A 13 -17.91 -1.10 10.11
CA ILE A 13 -18.96 -2.12 10.19
C ILE A 13 -19.82 -1.90 11.44
N GLU A 14 -19.20 -1.66 12.60
CA GLU A 14 -19.86 -1.38 13.86
C GLU A 14 -20.75 -0.12 13.77
N ASP A 15 -20.18 1.00 13.30
CA ASP A 15 -20.90 2.29 13.22
C ASP A 15 -22.09 2.25 12.25
N LEU A 16 -21.92 1.55 11.14
CA LEU A 16 -22.96 1.43 10.11
C LEU A 16 -23.91 0.24 10.35
N LYS A 17 -23.68 -0.52 11.42
CA LYS A 17 -24.44 -1.73 11.75
C LYS A 17 -24.56 -2.69 10.56
N ILE A 18 -23.44 -2.85 9.82
CA ILE A 18 -23.38 -3.74 8.67
C ILE A 18 -23.38 -5.18 9.16
N VAL A 19 -24.31 -5.99 8.64
CA VAL A 19 -24.33 -7.42 8.91
C VAL A 19 -23.28 -8.09 8.03
N VAL A 20 -22.27 -8.68 8.67
CA VAL A 20 -21.20 -9.41 7.97
C VAL A 20 -21.61 -10.88 7.89
N PRO A 21 -21.64 -11.49 6.69
CA PRO A 21 -21.90 -12.93 6.57
C PRO A 21 -20.85 -13.77 7.34
N GLU A 22 -21.28 -14.87 7.97
CA GLU A 22 -20.40 -15.72 8.80
C GLU A 22 -19.13 -16.18 8.08
N ASN A 23 -19.22 -16.47 6.78
CA ASN A 23 -18.11 -16.95 5.98
C ASN A 23 -17.28 -15.82 5.34
N PHE A 24 -17.59 -14.55 5.63
CA PHE A 24 -16.87 -13.42 5.02
C PHE A 24 -15.61 -13.11 5.80
N ARG A 25 -14.47 -13.20 5.13
CA ARG A 25 -13.16 -12.89 5.73
C ARG A 25 -12.83 -11.41 5.58
N LEU A 26 -12.73 -10.68 6.69
CA LEU A 26 -12.38 -9.26 6.69
C LEU A 26 -10.98 -8.98 6.13
N GLU A 27 -10.07 -9.96 6.18
CA GLU A 27 -8.75 -9.88 5.57
C GLU A 27 -8.82 -9.63 4.06
N SER A 28 -9.93 -9.99 3.42
CA SER A 28 -10.17 -9.71 2.00
C SER A 28 -10.31 -8.23 1.64
N PHE A 29 -10.38 -7.34 2.65
CA PHE A 29 -10.25 -5.89 2.46
C PHE A 29 -8.81 -5.42 2.20
N ILE A 30 -7.82 -6.27 2.48
CA ILE A 30 -6.41 -5.94 2.29
C ILE A 30 -6.03 -6.21 0.83
N GLY A 31 -5.67 -5.17 0.10
CA GLY A 31 -5.23 -5.23 -1.30
C GLY A 31 -6.23 -4.67 -2.31
N PRO A 32 -7.47 -5.17 -2.41
CA PRO A 32 -8.46 -4.66 -3.36
C PRO A 32 -8.90 -3.21 -3.06
N PRO A 33 -9.49 -2.52 -4.06
CA PRO A 33 -10.16 -1.26 -3.83
C PRO A 33 -11.22 -1.38 -2.74
N LEU A 34 -11.27 -0.39 -1.84
CA LEU A 34 -12.15 -0.41 -0.67
C LEU A 34 -13.64 -0.52 -1.03
N ALA A 35 -14.06 0.19 -2.08
CA ALA A 35 -15.45 0.12 -2.57
C ALA A 35 -15.83 -1.30 -3.00
N ASP A 36 -14.95 -1.98 -3.75
CA ASP A 36 -15.21 -3.34 -4.22
C ASP A 36 -15.38 -4.30 -3.04
N SER A 37 -14.63 -4.07 -1.96
CA SER A 37 -14.73 -4.88 -0.76
C SER A 37 -16.06 -4.67 -0.03
N PHE A 38 -16.59 -3.46 -0.01
CA PHE A 38 -17.93 -3.18 0.54
C PHE A 38 -19.05 -3.72 -0.36
N TYR A 39 -18.91 -3.67 -1.69
CA TYR A 39 -19.86 -4.32 -2.60
C TYR A 39 -19.93 -5.84 -2.38
N ARG A 40 -18.80 -6.48 -2.10
CA ARG A 40 -18.76 -7.92 -1.77
C ARG A 40 -19.47 -8.27 -0.45
N LEU A 41 -19.68 -7.30 0.44
CA LEU A 41 -20.55 -7.44 1.61
C LEU A 41 -22.05 -7.32 1.28
N GLY A 42 -22.41 -7.11 0.00
CA GLY A 42 -23.79 -6.96 -0.44
C GLY A 42 -24.39 -5.57 -0.19
N LEU A 43 -23.56 -4.55 0.00
CA LEU A 43 -24.02 -3.18 0.20
C LEU A 43 -24.38 -2.52 -1.13
N ASP A 44 -25.43 -1.70 -1.11
CA ASP A 44 -25.81 -0.83 -2.23
C ASP A 44 -24.88 0.38 -2.38
N ASP A 45 -25.01 1.12 -3.48
CA ASP A 45 -24.16 2.24 -3.83
C ASP A 45 -24.09 3.33 -2.74
N GLU A 46 -25.21 3.63 -2.07
CA GLU A 46 -25.25 4.64 -1.02
C GLU A 46 -24.49 4.17 0.22
N LYS A 47 -24.74 2.95 0.65
CA LYS A 47 -24.02 2.37 1.79
C LYS A 47 -22.54 2.19 1.51
N VAL A 48 -22.15 1.83 0.27
CA VAL A 48 -20.74 1.76 -0.13
C VAL A 48 -20.10 3.13 -0.05
N LYS A 49 -20.70 4.18 -0.60
CA LYS A 49 -20.18 5.56 -0.49
C LYS A 49 -20.01 5.99 0.97
N PHE A 50 -21.01 5.70 1.81
CA PHE A 50 -20.96 6.05 3.21
C PHE A 50 -19.90 5.22 3.96
N GLY A 51 -19.81 3.93 3.69
CA GLY A 51 -18.79 3.03 4.23
C GLY A 51 -17.37 3.48 3.89
N VAL A 52 -17.12 3.83 2.63
CA VAL A 52 -15.84 4.38 2.18
C VAL A 52 -15.49 5.68 2.90
N LYS A 53 -16.47 6.59 3.08
CA LYS A 53 -16.27 7.86 3.78
C LYS A 53 -15.92 7.61 5.26
N THR A 54 -16.69 6.77 5.94
CA THR A 54 -16.48 6.43 7.36
C THR A 54 -15.14 5.74 7.58
N TYR A 55 -14.80 4.75 6.74
CA TYR A 55 -13.49 4.11 6.77
C TYR A 55 -12.36 5.14 6.61
N LYS A 56 -12.45 6.05 5.64
CA LYS A 56 -11.42 7.07 5.42
C LYS A 56 -11.21 7.94 6.65
N SER A 57 -12.28 8.35 7.35
CA SER A 57 -12.15 9.16 8.56
C SER A 57 -11.39 8.44 9.67
N TYR A 58 -11.62 7.14 9.86
CA TYR A 58 -10.85 6.32 10.79
C TYR A 58 -9.41 6.11 10.34
N TYR A 59 -9.21 5.88 9.04
CA TYR A 59 -7.88 5.67 8.49
C TYR A 59 -7.01 6.91 8.62
N ASP A 60 -7.55 8.10 8.34
CA ASP A 60 -6.83 9.36 8.40
C ASP A 60 -6.42 9.75 9.83
N THR A 61 -7.23 9.40 10.81
CA THR A 61 -7.00 9.77 12.21
C THR A 61 -6.15 8.74 12.97
N LYS A 62 -6.34 7.45 12.73
CA LYS A 62 -5.69 6.39 13.50
C LYS A 62 -5.14 5.24 12.66
N GLY A 63 -5.90 4.71 11.70
CA GLY A 63 -5.53 3.48 11.00
C GLY A 63 -4.19 3.57 10.28
N LYS A 64 -3.88 4.72 9.67
CA LYS A 64 -2.60 4.94 8.98
C LYS A 64 -1.37 4.91 9.88
N TYR A 65 -1.54 5.04 11.19
CA TYR A 65 -0.45 4.96 12.17
C TYR A 65 -0.30 3.57 12.79
N MET A 66 -1.25 2.67 12.55
CA MET A 66 -1.20 1.28 13.01
C MET A 66 -0.38 0.42 12.03
N ASN A 67 0.87 0.79 11.85
CA ASN A 67 1.81 0.10 10.98
C ASN A 67 3.09 -0.20 11.74
N LYS A 68 3.71 -1.33 11.39
CA LYS A 68 5.08 -1.63 11.79
C LYS A 68 5.85 -2.19 10.58
N ALA A 69 7.16 -2.02 10.59
CA ALA A 69 8.02 -2.72 9.67
C ALA A 69 8.04 -4.22 10.00
N TYR A 70 8.32 -5.05 9.01
CA TYR A 70 8.69 -6.43 9.27
C TYR A 70 10.09 -6.48 9.92
N ASP A 71 10.32 -7.50 10.73
CA ASP A 71 11.62 -7.68 11.39
C ASP A 71 12.75 -7.79 10.35
N GLY A 72 13.88 -7.19 10.63
CA GLY A 72 15.04 -7.16 9.73
C GLY A 72 14.98 -6.14 8.58
N ILE A 73 13.86 -5.44 8.38
CA ILE A 73 13.75 -4.44 7.28
C ILE A 73 14.71 -3.27 7.49
N LYS A 74 14.81 -2.76 8.70
CA LYS A 74 15.70 -1.63 9.00
C LYS A 74 17.16 -1.99 8.67
N GLU A 75 17.62 -3.11 9.17
CA GLU A 75 18.97 -3.63 8.95
C GLU A 75 19.24 -3.90 7.46
N LEU A 76 18.23 -4.39 6.73
CA LEU A 76 18.35 -4.58 5.28
C LEU A 76 18.53 -3.23 4.56
N LEU A 77 17.73 -2.21 4.90
CA LEU A 77 17.83 -0.88 4.29
C LEU A 77 19.18 -0.24 4.57
N GLU A 78 19.70 -0.35 5.80
CA GLU A 78 21.02 0.13 6.19
C GLU A 78 22.12 -0.53 5.33
N ARG A 79 22.13 -1.85 5.23
CA ARG A 79 23.10 -2.59 4.43
C ARG A 79 23.04 -2.26 2.94
N LEU A 80 21.84 -2.00 2.40
CA LEU A 80 21.70 -1.61 0.99
C LEU A 80 22.26 -0.21 0.76
N ARG A 81 22.03 0.72 1.68
CA ARG A 81 22.61 2.06 1.61
C ARG A 81 24.15 2.04 1.72
N GLU A 82 24.71 1.26 2.63
CA GLU A 82 26.16 1.07 2.75
C GLU A 82 26.80 0.53 1.45
N LYS A 83 26.05 -0.27 0.69
CA LYS A 83 26.46 -0.76 -0.63
C LYS A 83 26.24 0.25 -1.77
N GLY A 84 25.75 1.44 -1.48
CA GLY A 84 25.56 2.51 -2.46
C GLY A 84 24.28 2.38 -3.31
N TYR A 85 23.35 1.48 -2.94
CA TYR A 85 22.07 1.41 -3.63
C TYR A 85 21.20 2.64 -3.36
N LYS A 86 20.54 3.14 -4.39
CA LYS A 86 19.44 4.09 -4.24
C LYS A 86 18.17 3.34 -3.89
N LEU A 87 17.45 3.81 -2.89
CA LEU A 87 16.27 3.14 -2.37
C LEU A 87 15.03 3.99 -2.60
N GLY A 88 14.00 3.37 -3.16
CA GLY A 88 12.71 4.01 -3.39
C GLY A 88 11.55 3.18 -2.90
N VAL A 89 10.47 3.86 -2.52
CA VAL A 89 9.17 3.22 -2.27
C VAL A 89 8.31 3.39 -3.49
N ALA A 90 7.65 2.31 -3.94
CA ALA A 90 6.67 2.32 -5.02
C ALA A 90 5.36 1.68 -4.55
N THR A 91 4.31 2.48 -4.31
CA THR A 91 3.06 2.01 -3.71
C THR A 91 1.83 2.55 -4.43
N SER A 92 0.78 1.76 -4.56
CA SER A 92 -0.54 2.22 -5.03
C SER A 92 -1.31 3.04 -3.99
N LYS A 93 -0.75 3.19 -2.78
CA LYS A 93 -1.30 4.09 -1.75
C LYS A 93 -1.05 5.55 -2.16
N TYR A 94 -1.95 6.45 -1.75
CA TYR A 94 -1.75 7.89 -1.92
C TYR A 94 -0.38 8.32 -1.35
N GLU A 95 0.41 9.03 -2.16
CA GLU A 95 1.83 9.32 -1.89
C GLU A 95 2.05 10.03 -0.55
N LEU A 96 1.20 11.02 -0.24
CA LEU A 96 1.28 11.74 1.03
C LEU A 96 1.10 10.79 2.23
N PHE A 97 0.12 9.87 2.15
CA PHE A 97 -0.08 8.88 3.22
C PHE A 97 1.06 7.89 3.30
N ALA A 98 1.61 7.46 2.16
CA ALA A 98 2.76 6.58 2.15
C ALA A 98 3.96 7.21 2.87
N ARG A 99 4.26 8.49 2.59
CA ARG A 99 5.31 9.23 3.30
C ARG A 99 5.07 9.30 4.80
N GLN A 100 3.85 9.69 5.22
CA GLN A 100 3.49 9.77 6.65
C GLN A 100 3.63 8.43 7.37
N ILE A 101 3.23 7.32 6.71
CA ILE A 101 3.35 5.97 7.27
C ILE A 101 4.81 5.58 7.45
N ILE A 102 5.63 5.78 6.41
CA ILE A 102 7.06 5.42 6.43
C ILE A 102 7.82 6.26 7.45
N ASP A 103 7.47 7.54 7.57
CA ASP A 103 8.05 8.45 8.58
C ASP A 103 7.67 8.00 10.00
N ASN A 104 6.39 7.70 10.23
CA ASN A 104 5.88 7.24 11.52
C ASN A 104 6.56 5.96 12.05
N ILE A 105 6.97 5.07 11.14
CA ILE A 105 7.72 3.84 11.50
C ILE A 105 9.24 4.03 11.49
N GLY A 106 9.73 5.28 11.32
CA GLY A 106 11.14 5.65 11.40
C GLY A 106 12.00 5.17 10.23
N LEU A 107 11.40 4.90 9.07
CA LEU A 107 12.12 4.38 7.90
C LEU A 107 12.30 5.41 6.77
N LEU A 108 11.70 6.59 6.84
CA LEU A 108 11.73 7.57 5.74
C LEU A 108 13.16 7.98 5.37
N GLN A 109 14.05 8.08 6.35
CA GLN A 109 15.44 8.47 6.18
C GLN A 109 16.27 7.53 5.32
N TYR A 110 15.81 6.29 5.12
CA TYR A 110 16.51 5.30 4.30
C TYR A 110 16.16 5.38 2.82
N PHE A 111 15.10 6.10 2.46
CA PHE A 111 14.61 6.18 1.09
C PHE A 111 14.98 7.51 0.45
N ASP A 112 15.56 7.43 -0.75
CA ASP A 112 15.88 8.61 -1.56
C ASP A 112 14.62 9.20 -2.21
N PHE A 113 13.61 8.35 -2.48
CA PHE A 113 12.36 8.78 -3.08
C PHE A 113 11.16 7.92 -2.64
N VAL A 114 9.99 8.54 -2.50
CA VAL A 114 8.71 7.84 -2.28
C VAL A 114 7.78 8.17 -3.42
N SER A 115 7.38 7.16 -4.18
CA SER A 115 6.41 7.23 -5.26
C SER A 115 5.12 6.54 -4.84
N GLY A 116 4.01 7.24 -4.95
CA GLY A 116 2.68 6.74 -4.63
C GLY A 116 1.64 7.18 -5.65
N ALA A 117 0.38 6.77 -5.47
CA ALA A 117 -0.73 7.26 -6.26
C ALA A 117 -0.97 8.75 -6.03
N THR A 118 -1.52 9.45 -7.04
CA THR A 118 -1.91 10.86 -6.94
C THR A 118 -3.40 11.00 -6.64
N ALA A 119 -3.80 12.12 -6.03
CA ALA A 119 -5.20 12.39 -5.70
C ALA A 119 -6.07 12.58 -6.96
N ASN A 120 -5.50 13.11 -8.05
CA ASN A 120 -6.17 13.36 -9.32
C ASN A 120 -6.19 12.15 -10.28
N ALA A 121 -5.78 10.99 -9.79
CA ALA A 121 -5.76 9.74 -10.53
C ALA A 121 -4.79 9.66 -11.74
N GLU A 122 -3.93 10.64 -11.96
CA GLU A 122 -2.94 10.62 -13.05
C GLU A 122 -1.90 9.50 -12.90
N ARG A 123 -1.64 9.08 -11.65
CA ARG A 123 -0.71 8.00 -11.33
C ARG A 123 -1.38 7.04 -10.34
N GLN A 124 -2.01 5.98 -10.84
CA GLN A 124 -2.72 4.99 -10.04
C GLN A 124 -2.22 3.56 -10.25
N LYS A 125 -1.88 3.23 -11.50
CA LYS A 125 -1.40 1.88 -11.83
C LYS A 125 0.01 1.68 -11.28
N LYS A 126 0.34 0.44 -10.90
CA LYS A 126 1.67 0.10 -10.38
C LYS A 126 2.79 0.50 -11.33
N ILE A 127 2.60 0.33 -12.65
CA ILE A 127 3.57 0.72 -13.66
C ILE A 127 3.86 2.23 -13.66
N ASP A 128 2.83 3.07 -13.51
CA ASP A 128 3.00 4.53 -13.51
C ASP A 128 3.78 4.98 -12.28
N VAL A 129 3.47 4.36 -11.13
CA VAL A 129 4.17 4.59 -9.85
C VAL A 129 5.64 4.17 -9.96
N LEU A 130 5.93 3.00 -10.56
CA LEU A 130 7.29 2.50 -10.76
C LEU A 130 8.10 3.40 -11.68
N ASN A 131 7.57 3.72 -12.86
CA ASN A 131 8.26 4.59 -13.82
C ASN A 131 8.59 5.95 -13.21
N TYR A 132 7.64 6.52 -12.46
CA TYR A 132 7.86 7.78 -11.76
C TYR A 132 8.95 7.67 -10.68
N GLY A 133 8.93 6.60 -9.89
CA GLY A 133 9.94 6.34 -8.86
C GLY A 133 11.33 6.15 -9.43
N ILE A 134 11.48 5.29 -10.43
CA ILE A 134 12.75 5.00 -11.12
C ILE A 134 13.35 6.27 -11.72
N LYS A 135 12.52 7.06 -12.43
CA LYS A 135 12.94 8.35 -13.01
C LYS A 135 13.49 9.31 -11.95
N ASN A 136 12.79 9.45 -10.82
CA ASN A 136 13.21 10.38 -9.74
C ASN A 136 14.41 9.88 -8.95
N LEU A 137 14.69 8.58 -8.96
CA LEU A 137 15.93 8.00 -8.45
C LEU A 137 17.12 8.23 -9.42
N GLY A 138 16.88 8.74 -10.63
CA GLY A 138 17.89 8.85 -11.68
C GLY A 138 18.41 7.49 -12.12
N ALA A 139 17.55 6.49 -12.13
CA ALA A 139 17.81 5.11 -12.52
C ALA A 139 17.09 4.75 -13.81
N THR A 140 17.35 3.55 -14.34
CA THR A 140 16.62 2.96 -15.47
C THR A 140 15.95 1.64 -15.03
N PRO A 141 14.94 1.14 -15.77
CA PRO A 141 14.35 -0.15 -15.44
C PRO A 141 15.38 -1.28 -15.39
N GLU A 142 16.35 -1.31 -16.31
CA GLU A 142 17.36 -2.37 -16.44
C GLU A 142 18.29 -2.46 -15.23
N ASN A 143 18.53 -1.34 -14.53
CA ASN A 143 19.36 -1.32 -13.33
C ASN A 143 18.54 -1.22 -12.03
N SER A 144 17.26 -1.50 -12.10
CA SER A 144 16.32 -1.42 -10.98
C SER A 144 15.65 -2.77 -10.71
N ALA A 145 15.27 -2.99 -9.46
CA ALA A 145 14.46 -4.15 -9.07
C ALA A 145 13.35 -3.71 -8.10
N LEU A 146 12.14 -4.24 -8.30
CA LEU A 146 11.03 -4.11 -7.36
C LEU A 146 11.02 -5.31 -6.40
N ILE A 147 10.93 -5.04 -5.11
CA ILE A 147 10.63 -6.03 -4.08
C ILE A 147 9.16 -5.89 -3.71
N GLY A 148 8.38 -6.94 -3.86
CA GLY A 148 6.94 -6.89 -3.63
C GLY A 148 6.35 -8.24 -3.27
N ASP A 149 5.10 -8.23 -2.78
CA ASP A 149 4.41 -9.41 -2.25
C ASP A 149 3.16 -9.80 -3.05
N THR A 150 2.75 -9.00 -4.02
CA THR A 150 1.52 -9.24 -4.76
C THR A 150 1.73 -9.49 -6.26
N LYS A 151 0.74 -10.13 -6.89
CA LYS A 151 0.71 -10.25 -8.36
C LYS A 151 0.75 -8.91 -9.09
N PHE A 152 0.23 -7.85 -8.47
CA PHE A 152 0.27 -6.50 -9.05
C PHE A 152 1.69 -5.93 -9.07
N ASP A 153 2.52 -6.30 -8.09
CA ASP A 153 3.94 -5.92 -8.06
C ASP A 153 4.71 -6.66 -9.15
N ALA A 154 4.50 -7.98 -9.26
CA ALA A 154 5.13 -8.79 -10.31
C ALA A 154 4.75 -8.31 -11.71
N GLU A 155 3.47 -8.05 -11.96
CA GLU A 155 2.99 -7.55 -13.24
C GLU A 155 3.54 -6.13 -13.52
N GLY A 156 3.53 -5.25 -12.53
CA GLY A 156 4.08 -3.90 -12.64
C GLY A 156 5.56 -3.90 -12.99
N ALA A 157 6.37 -4.74 -12.34
CA ALA A 157 7.79 -4.91 -12.63
C ALA A 157 8.02 -5.43 -14.07
N ARG A 158 7.25 -6.46 -14.47
CA ARG A 158 7.30 -7.02 -15.84
C ARG A 158 6.98 -5.97 -16.91
N LEU A 159 5.92 -5.18 -16.70
CA LEU A 159 5.51 -4.14 -17.66
C LEU A 159 6.49 -2.97 -17.67
N CYS A 160 7.11 -2.65 -16.54
CA CYS A 160 8.15 -1.62 -16.44
C CYS A 160 9.48 -2.06 -17.05
N GLY A 161 9.74 -3.37 -17.12
CA GLY A 161 11.02 -3.94 -17.60
C GLY A 161 12.09 -3.97 -16.51
N CYS A 162 11.74 -3.84 -15.23
CA CYS A 162 12.68 -3.94 -14.12
C CYS A 162 12.70 -5.35 -13.50
N GLY A 163 13.76 -5.66 -12.73
CA GLY A 163 13.85 -6.89 -11.97
C GLY A 163 12.72 -7.01 -10.93
N PHE A 164 12.35 -8.24 -10.53
CA PHE A 164 11.37 -8.49 -9.49
C PHE A 164 11.87 -9.52 -8.49
N VAL A 165 11.69 -9.21 -7.20
CA VAL A 165 11.93 -10.13 -6.09
C VAL A 165 10.63 -10.28 -5.32
N GLY A 166 10.02 -11.47 -5.40
CA GLY A 166 8.81 -11.80 -4.66
C GLY A 166 9.12 -12.17 -3.21
N VAL A 167 8.37 -11.61 -2.25
CA VAL A 167 8.47 -11.95 -0.83
C VAL A 167 7.19 -12.67 -0.38
N LEU A 168 7.35 -13.71 0.45
CA LEU A 168 6.24 -14.59 0.88
C LEU A 168 5.60 -14.18 2.21
N TYR A 169 6.17 -13.21 2.91
CA TYR A 169 5.67 -12.76 4.21
C TYR A 169 4.62 -11.64 4.12
N GLY A 170 4.20 -11.27 2.90
CA GLY A 170 3.21 -10.24 2.64
C GLY A 170 1.76 -10.75 2.62
N TYR A 171 0.94 -10.15 1.78
CA TYR A 171 -0.50 -10.41 1.63
C TYR A 171 -0.89 -11.03 0.28
N GLY A 172 0.09 -11.24 -0.62
CA GLY A 172 -0.10 -11.86 -1.91
C GLY A 172 0.10 -13.37 -1.93
#